data_1f8fbe9852efc5b015a1015146d218bd
#
_entry.id   1f8fbe9852efc5b015a1015146d218bd
#
_cell.length_a   1.000
_cell.length_b   1.000
_cell.length_c   1.000
_cell.angle_alpha   90.00
_cell.angle_beta   90.00
_cell.angle_gamma   90.00
#
_symmetry.space_group_name_H-M   'P 1'
#
loop_
_entity.id
_entity.type
_entity.pdbx_description
1 polymer ?
#
loop_
_entity_poly.entity_id
_entity_poly.type
_entity_poly.pdbx_seq_one_letter_code
_entity_poly.pdbx_strand_id
1 'polypeptide(L)'
;MSVTRTFTVTVVSTGSGNKYFIDGVQQATILLGEGGTYKFDQSDSSNGNHPLRFATAEDAAGESQYTTGVTSSGSPGNAGAYTQIVVAQSAPTLYYYCSNHAG
;
A
#
# COMPACT_ATOMS: atom_id res chain seq x y z
N MET A 1 -12.29 -10.19 12.65
CA MET A 1 -12.88 -9.38 11.57
C MET A 1 -12.32 -9.84 10.24
N SER A 2 -13.16 -10.06 9.27
CA SER A 2 -12.70 -10.55 7.97
C SER A 2 -12.23 -9.40 7.07
N VAL A 3 -11.28 -9.71 6.18
CA VAL A 3 -10.79 -8.76 5.20
C VAL A 3 -11.86 -8.55 4.12
N THR A 4 -12.18 -7.29 3.82
CA THR A 4 -13.16 -6.94 2.79
C THR A 4 -12.63 -7.28 1.40
N ARG A 5 -11.35 -6.97 1.14
CA ARG A 5 -10.70 -7.27 -0.13
C ARG A 5 -9.19 -7.33 0.06
N THR A 6 -8.55 -8.20 -0.71
CA THR A 6 -7.09 -8.29 -0.78
C THR A 6 -6.64 -7.84 -2.16
N PHE A 7 -5.68 -6.91 -2.20
CA PHE A 7 -5.04 -6.46 -3.43
C PHE A 7 -3.67 -7.11 -3.53
N THR A 8 -3.31 -7.55 -4.74
CA THR A 8 -1.97 -8.07 -5.00
C THR A 8 -1.06 -6.92 -5.42
N VAL A 9 0.05 -6.75 -4.70
CA VAL A 9 1.00 -5.67 -4.95
C VAL A 9 2.27 -6.25 -5.59
N THR A 10 2.69 -5.63 -6.69
CA THR A 10 3.98 -5.94 -7.30
C THR A 10 4.73 -4.63 -7.55
N VAL A 11 6.04 -4.72 -7.67
CA VAL A 11 6.88 -3.57 -8.00
C VAL A 11 7.54 -3.85 -9.35
N VAL A 12 7.37 -2.93 -10.28
CA VAL A 12 7.87 -3.10 -11.64
C VAL A 12 8.75 -1.91 -12.00
N SER A 13 9.92 -2.21 -12.57
CA SER A 13 10.81 -1.17 -13.09
C SER A 13 10.22 -0.59 -14.37
N THR A 14 10.06 0.71 -14.40
CA THR A 14 9.51 1.44 -15.55
C THR A 14 10.53 2.47 -16.03
N GLY A 15 10.23 3.13 -17.14
CA GLY A 15 11.07 4.23 -17.61
C GLY A 15 11.16 5.40 -16.63
N SER A 16 10.23 5.48 -15.66
CA SER A 16 10.22 6.51 -14.63
C SER A 16 10.64 5.97 -13.26
N GLY A 17 11.27 4.80 -13.20
CA GLY A 17 11.71 4.15 -11.97
C GLY A 17 10.76 3.03 -11.54
N ASN A 18 10.97 2.52 -10.33
CA ASN A 18 10.15 1.45 -9.80
C ASN A 18 8.79 2.01 -9.36
N LYS A 19 7.72 1.34 -9.78
CA LYS A 19 6.36 1.74 -9.44
C LYS A 19 5.58 0.57 -8.89
N TYR A 20 4.63 0.85 -7.99
CA TYR A 20 3.69 -0.16 -7.52
C TYR A 20 2.66 -0.45 -8.61
N PHE A 21 2.41 -1.74 -8.80
CA PHE A 21 1.28 -2.22 -9.58
C PHE A 21 0.31 -2.92 -8.63
N ILE A 22 -0.93 -2.48 -8.63
CA ILE A 22 -1.97 -3.05 -7.79
C ILE A 22 -2.89 -3.85 -8.71
N ASP A 23 -2.97 -5.17 -8.46
CA ASP A 23 -3.72 -6.11 -9.30
C ASP A 23 -3.35 -5.96 -10.79
N GLY A 24 -2.06 -5.69 -11.05
CA GLY A 24 -1.52 -5.57 -12.40
C GLY A 24 -1.68 -4.20 -13.05
N VAL A 25 -2.16 -3.20 -12.32
CA VAL A 25 -2.35 -1.84 -12.85
C VAL A 25 -1.34 -0.89 -12.21
N GLN A 26 -0.55 -0.21 -13.05
CA GLN A 26 0.47 0.73 -12.58
C GLN A 26 -0.18 1.88 -11.80
N GLN A 27 0.29 2.08 -10.58
CA GLN A 27 -0.16 3.17 -9.72
C GLN A 27 -1.68 3.33 -9.69
N ALA A 28 -2.38 2.20 -9.59
CA ALA A 28 -3.84 2.17 -9.67
C ALA A 28 -4.49 3.08 -8.64
N THR A 29 -5.55 3.76 -9.06
CA THR A 29 -6.45 4.46 -8.14
C THR A 29 -7.41 3.45 -7.55
N ILE A 30 -7.53 3.42 -6.23
CA ILE A 30 -8.31 2.43 -5.52
C ILE A 30 -9.38 3.13 -4.68
N LEU A 31 -10.60 2.62 -4.76
CA LEU A 31 -11.71 3.11 -3.94
C LEU A 31 -11.92 2.18 -2.77
N LEU A 32 -11.82 2.71 -1.56
CA LEU A 32 -12.02 1.98 -0.32
C LEU A 32 -13.24 2.51 0.40
N GLY A 33 -14.07 1.57 0.89
CA GLY A 33 -15.25 1.95 1.68
C GLY A 33 -14.89 2.16 3.15
N GLU A 34 -15.47 3.20 3.76
CA GLU A 34 -15.34 3.43 5.19
C GLU A 34 -15.84 2.22 5.97
N GLY A 35 -15.12 1.85 7.03
CA GLY A 35 -15.41 0.67 7.83
C GLY A 35 -14.89 -0.63 7.25
N GLY A 36 -14.42 -0.64 6.00
CA GLY A 36 -13.87 -1.84 5.38
C GLY A 36 -12.43 -2.11 5.81
N THR A 37 -12.02 -3.37 5.67
CA THR A 37 -10.67 -3.82 5.95
C THR A 37 -10.03 -4.28 4.66
N TYR A 38 -8.92 -3.65 4.27
CA TYR A 38 -8.26 -3.90 3.00
C TYR A 38 -6.82 -4.31 3.22
N LYS A 39 -6.45 -5.43 2.59
CA LYS A 39 -5.12 -5.99 2.72
C LYS A 39 -4.36 -5.80 1.40
N PHE A 40 -3.15 -5.24 1.49
CA PHE A 40 -2.26 -5.09 0.36
C PHE A 40 -1.16 -6.12 0.49
N ASP A 41 -1.30 -7.21 -0.27
CA ASP A 41 -0.40 -8.37 -0.22
C ASP A 41 0.93 -8.00 -0.87
N GLN A 42 2.00 -8.01 -0.09
CA GLN A 42 3.36 -7.70 -0.54
C GLN A 42 4.27 -8.92 -0.51
N SER A 43 3.70 -10.12 -0.67
CA SER A 43 4.49 -11.35 -0.65
C SER A 43 5.31 -11.58 -1.92
N ASP A 44 4.93 -10.96 -3.03
CA ASP A 44 5.71 -11.11 -4.26
C ASP A 44 7.13 -10.59 -4.09
N SER A 45 8.12 -11.32 -4.60
CA SER A 45 9.54 -10.97 -4.39
C SER A 45 9.91 -9.58 -4.89
N SER A 46 9.17 -9.04 -5.87
CA SER A 46 9.40 -7.68 -6.37
C SER A 46 9.20 -6.61 -5.30
N ASN A 47 8.48 -6.91 -4.22
CA ASN A 47 8.26 -5.98 -3.13
C ASN A 47 9.46 -5.83 -2.18
N GLY A 48 10.52 -6.59 -2.35
CA GLY A 48 11.69 -6.52 -1.47
C GLY A 48 12.20 -5.10 -1.30
N ASN A 49 12.32 -4.62 -0.06
CA ASN A 49 12.71 -3.26 0.28
C ASN A 49 11.72 -2.18 -0.18
N HIS A 50 10.47 -2.54 -0.45
CA HIS A 50 9.44 -1.59 -0.87
C HIS A 50 8.20 -1.68 0.02
N PRO A 51 8.28 -1.31 1.32
CA PRO A 51 7.11 -1.35 2.19
C PRO A 51 6.06 -0.33 1.73
N LEU A 52 4.83 -0.78 1.54
CA LEU A 52 3.73 0.09 1.15
C LEU A 52 3.17 0.79 2.39
N ARG A 53 3.01 2.09 2.30
CA ARG A 53 2.46 2.93 3.37
C ARG A 53 1.45 3.90 2.78
N PHE A 54 0.71 4.57 3.66
CA PHE A 54 -0.31 5.53 3.26
C PHE A 54 0.06 6.93 3.74
N ALA A 55 -0.35 7.94 2.97
CA ALA A 55 -0.10 9.32 3.29
C ALA A 55 -1.30 10.18 2.90
N THR A 56 -1.36 11.39 3.45
CA THR A 56 -2.41 12.36 3.14
C THR A 56 -2.02 13.32 2.03
N ALA A 57 -0.80 13.21 1.51
CA ALA A 57 -0.31 14.04 0.40
C ALA A 57 0.51 13.18 -0.57
N GLU A 58 0.51 13.56 -1.85
CA GLU A 58 1.32 12.89 -2.87
C GLU A 58 2.79 13.05 -2.57
N ASP A 59 3.57 12.04 -2.96
CA ASP A 59 5.04 12.03 -2.83
C ASP A 59 5.52 12.40 -1.43
N ALA A 60 4.75 12.02 -0.43
CA ALA A 60 5.02 12.41 0.95
C ALA A 60 6.34 11.86 1.49
N ALA A 61 6.85 10.77 0.93
CA ALA A 61 8.10 10.13 1.39
C ALA A 61 8.15 9.97 2.92
N GLY A 62 7.01 9.68 3.52
CA GLY A 62 6.88 9.48 4.96
C GLY A 62 6.52 10.72 5.77
N GLU A 63 6.59 11.91 5.17
CA GLU A 63 6.35 13.15 5.93
C GLU A 63 4.91 13.30 6.42
N SER A 64 3.93 12.85 5.65
CA SER A 64 2.52 12.95 6.02
C SER A 64 1.92 11.57 6.19
N GLN A 65 2.67 10.64 6.74
CA GLN A 65 2.24 9.26 6.87
C GLN A 65 0.97 9.15 7.68
N TYR A 66 0.02 8.39 7.12
CA TYR A 66 -1.26 8.10 7.75
C TYR A 66 -1.18 6.71 8.37
N THR A 67 -1.37 6.63 9.68
CA THR A 67 -1.22 5.36 10.41
C THR A 67 -2.50 4.88 11.07
N THR A 68 -3.57 5.67 11.03
CA THR A 68 -4.84 5.29 11.67
C THR A 68 -5.40 4.02 11.04
N GLY A 69 -5.55 2.97 11.85
CA GLY A 69 -6.07 1.68 11.39
C GLY A 69 -5.12 0.89 10.49
N VAL A 70 -3.86 1.32 10.37
CA VAL A 70 -2.87 0.67 9.50
C VAL A 70 -1.99 -0.28 10.29
N THR A 71 -1.86 -1.51 9.82
CA THR A 71 -0.95 -2.51 10.39
C THR A 71 -0.15 -3.14 9.25
N SER A 72 1.02 -3.65 9.57
CA SER A 72 1.83 -4.39 8.61
C SER A 72 2.38 -5.65 9.26
N SER A 73 2.67 -6.65 8.45
CA SER A 73 3.19 -7.91 8.93
C SER A 73 4.19 -8.46 7.91
N GLY A 74 5.23 -9.09 8.41
CA GLY A 74 6.27 -9.69 7.58
C GLY A 74 7.17 -8.65 6.93
N SER A 75 8.11 -9.14 6.14
CA SER A 75 9.01 -8.30 5.35
C SER A 75 8.57 -8.31 3.89
N PRO A 76 8.35 -7.15 3.25
CA PRO A 76 7.94 -7.12 1.85
C PRO A 76 8.87 -7.98 0.98
N GLY A 77 8.28 -8.72 0.06
CA GLY A 77 8.99 -9.65 -0.79
C GLY A 77 9.07 -11.07 -0.26
N ASN A 78 8.54 -11.34 0.93
CA ASN A 78 8.53 -12.67 1.53
C ASN A 78 7.10 -13.17 1.73
N ALA A 79 6.94 -14.49 1.79
CA ALA A 79 5.62 -15.09 2.00
C ALA A 79 4.96 -14.53 3.26
N GLY A 80 3.69 -14.19 3.15
CA GLY A 80 2.90 -13.68 4.26
C GLY A 80 3.04 -12.18 4.52
N ALA A 81 3.87 -11.45 3.79
CA ALA A 81 4.02 -10.01 3.97
C ALA A 81 2.79 -9.25 3.47
N TYR A 82 2.35 -8.25 4.24
CA TYR A 82 1.24 -7.40 3.83
C TYR A 82 1.23 -6.09 4.61
N THR A 83 0.51 -5.11 4.05
CA THR A 83 0.08 -3.91 4.76
C THR A 83 -1.45 -3.88 4.71
N GLN A 84 -2.08 -3.63 5.85
CA GLN A 84 -3.53 -3.67 5.97
C GLN A 84 -4.04 -2.37 6.56
N ILE A 85 -5.17 -1.91 6.05
CA ILE A 85 -5.84 -0.73 6.58
C ILE A 85 -7.30 -1.03 6.89
N VAL A 86 -7.73 -0.63 8.09
CA VAL A 86 -9.15 -0.55 8.45
C VAL A 86 -9.55 0.90 8.25
N VAL A 87 -10.40 1.17 7.27
CA VAL A 87 -10.71 2.54 6.87
C VAL A 87 -11.67 3.17 7.87
N ALA A 88 -11.20 4.22 8.55
CA ALA A 88 -12.00 4.94 9.53
C ALA A 88 -13.15 5.71 8.87
N GLN A 89 -14.20 5.97 9.64
CA GLN A 89 -15.24 6.89 9.20
C GLN A 89 -14.63 8.26 8.94
N SER A 90 -15.04 8.89 7.86
CA SER A 90 -14.53 10.21 7.46
C SER A 90 -13.02 10.23 7.22
N ALA A 91 -12.42 9.11 6.82
CA ALA A 91 -11.01 9.08 6.46
C ALA A 91 -10.75 10.05 5.30
N PRO A 92 -9.59 10.75 5.30
CA PRO A 92 -9.25 11.65 4.21
C PRO A 92 -8.88 10.87 2.94
N THR A 93 -8.73 11.58 1.83
CA THR A 93 -8.14 10.98 0.63
C THR A 93 -6.72 10.54 0.97
N LEU A 94 -6.38 9.30 0.62
CA LEU A 94 -5.09 8.72 0.93
C LEU A 94 -4.31 8.40 -0.32
N TYR A 95 -2.98 8.46 -0.19
CA TYR A 95 -2.03 8.08 -1.22
C TYR A 95 -1.17 6.95 -0.68
N TYR A 96 -0.92 5.91 -1.48
CA TYR A 96 0.05 4.90 -1.07
C TYR A 96 1.42 5.23 -1.66
N TYR A 97 2.46 4.85 -0.93
CA TYR A 97 3.83 5.15 -1.34
C TYR A 97 4.78 4.12 -0.74
N CYS A 98 6.02 4.11 -1.23
CA CYS A 98 7.07 3.27 -0.67
C CYS A 98 7.85 4.08 0.37
N SER A 99 7.99 3.55 1.58
CA SER A 99 8.68 4.27 2.65
C SER A 99 10.17 4.47 2.39
N ASN A 100 10.76 3.70 1.48
CA ASN A 100 12.19 3.79 1.16
C ASN A 100 12.48 4.60 -0.11
N HIS A 101 11.47 4.94 -0.91
CA HIS A 101 11.63 5.61 -2.19
C HIS A 101 10.48 6.58 -2.41
N ALA A 102 10.74 7.69 -3.09
CA ALA A 102 9.70 8.63 -3.50
C ALA A 102 8.86 8.01 -4.63
N GLY A 103 7.59 8.35 -4.64
CA GLY A 103 6.66 7.88 -5.66
C GLY A 103 6.00 6.57 -5.35
#